data_84bfeb2b5bf17e7fe57b350a25485736
#
_entry.id   84bfeb2b5bf17e7fe57b350a25485736
#
_cell.length_a   1.000
_cell.length_b   1.000
_cell.length_c   1.000
_cell.angle_alpha   90.00
_cell.angle_beta   90.00
_cell.angle_gamma   90.00
#
_symmetry.space_group_name_H-M   'P 1'
#
loop_
_entity.id
_entity.type
_entity.pdbx_description
1 polymer ?
#
loop_
_entity_poly.entity_id
_entity_poly.type
_entity_poly.pdbx_seq_one_letter_code
_entity_poly.pdbx_strand_id
1 'polypeptide(L)'
;MTLIAIVGATGTGKSDFALDLAESFDRTGRRAEVVNADAMQLYRGMDVGTAKLSVEERRGVPHHLLDVLDVTDEASVAAYQGDARRVIDDILDRGRVALLVGGSGLYVSSVIHDFRFPGTDAAVRARLEAELAELGPGLLHARLRAIDAETAAAVDAANGRRIVRALEVIELTGEPKAARLPDEPVPWRPHRIVHLRSDRAQLVERLDARAARMFDDGLIDEVRRLIPIGIEAGVTARRAIGYAQALAEIRGDATRVEAVAETQQLTRTYARRQVGWFRRYRDAVEVDASDPGSRAGELARQTAID
;
A
#
# COMPACT_ATOMS: atom_id res chain seq x y z
N MET A 1 7.88 -11.91 -21.73
CA MET A 1 8.15 -10.91 -20.65
C MET A 1 6.95 -10.86 -19.73
N THR A 2 7.10 -11.13 -18.43
CA THR A 2 5.95 -11.38 -17.56
C THR A 2 5.97 -10.46 -16.34
N LEU A 3 4.91 -9.64 -16.20
CA LEU A 3 4.57 -8.90 -14.99
C LEU A 3 3.44 -9.65 -14.26
N ILE A 4 3.66 -10.00 -12.98
CA ILE A 4 2.66 -10.65 -12.13
C ILE A 4 2.45 -9.77 -10.90
N ALA A 5 1.22 -9.31 -10.69
CA ALA A 5 0.83 -8.59 -9.49
C ALA A 5 0.25 -9.57 -8.45
N ILE A 6 0.93 -9.68 -7.30
CA ILE A 6 0.51 -10.51 -6.17
C ILE A 6 -0.14 -9.60 -5.13
N VAL A 7 -1.44 -9.67 -5.04
CA VAL A 7 -2.26 -8.75 -4.24
C VAL A 7 -3.07 -9.49 -3.16
N GLY A 8 -3.56 -8.75 -2.20
CA GLY A 8 -4.40 -9.27 -1.12
C GLY A 8 -4.25 -8.43 0.15
N ALA A 9 -5.08 -8.72 1.14
CA ALA A 9 -5.02 -8.05 2.42
C ALA A 9 -3.69 -8.31 3.15
N THR A 10 -3.32 -7.41 4.06
CA THR A 10 -2.19 -7.66 4.97
C THR A 10 -2.44 -8.98 5.73
N GLY A 11 -1.38 -9.75 5.99
CA GLY A 11 -1.48 -11.05 6.68
C GLY A 11 -1.93 -12.24 5.83
N THR A 12 -2.12 -12.11 4.50
CA THR A 12 -2.48 -13.23 3.62
C THR A 12 -1.29 -14.03 3.09
N GLY A 13 -0.04 -13.72 3.48
CA GLY A 13 1.15 -14.47 3.04
C GLY A 13 1.61 -14.14 1.62
N LYS A 14 1.39 -12.89 1.16
CA LYS A 14 1.83 -12.44 -0.17
C LYS A 14 3.33 -12.56 -0.40
N SER A 15 4.12 -12.17 0.58
CA SER A 15 5.59 -12.21 0.48
C SER A 15 6.09 -13.64 0.35
N ASP A 16 5.60 -14.57 1.17
CA ASP A 16 5.96 -15.99 1.08
C ASP A 16 5.55 -16.57 -0.26
N PHE A 17 4.33 -16.26 -0.75
CA PHE A 17 3.89 -16.73 -2.06
C PHE A 17 4.76 -16.18 -3.19
N ALA A 18 5.19 -14.92 -3.10
CA ALA A 18 6.08 -14.31 -4.09
C ALA A 18 7.45 -14.98 -4.12
N LEU A 19 8.00 -15.32 -2.94
CA LEU A 19 9.26 -16.04 -2.83
C LEU A 19 9.15 -17.47 -3.37
N ASP A 20 8.08 -18.20 -3.02
CA ASP A 20 7.81 -19.54 -3.54
C ASP A 20 7.66 -19.52 -5.08
N LEU A 21 7.03 -18.45 -5.62
CA LEU A 21 6.89 -18.27 -7.06
C LEU A 21 8.24 -17.93 -7.71
N ALA A 22 9.07 -17.10 -7.08
CA ALA A 22 10.42 -16.80 -7.58
C ALA A 22 11.29 -18.06 -7.63
N GLU A 23 11.27 -18.89 -6.59
CA GLU A 23 11.95 -20.17 -6.57
C GLU A 23 11.42 -21.14 -7.64
N SER A 24 10.11 -21.10 -7.92
CA SER A 24 9.50 -21.92 -8.97
C SER A 24 9.97 -21.48 -10.36
N PHE A 25 10.12 -20.19 -10.60
CA PHE A 25 10.72 -19.68 -11.84
C PHE A 25 12.19 -20.06 -11.97
N ASP A 26 12.96 -19.96 -10.89
CA ASP A 26 14.39 -20.30 -10.92
C ASP A 26 14.61 -21.77 -11.33
N ARG A 27 13.75 -22.67 -10.86
CA ARG A 27 13.76 -24.10 -11.29
C ARG A 27 13.51 -24.29 -12.80
N THR A 28 12.87 -23.33 -13.46
CA THR A 28 12.67 -23.34 -14.93
C THR A 28 13.73 -22.54 -15.69
N GLY A 29 14.78 -22.08 -15.00
CA GLY A 29 15.84 -21.27 -15.58
C GLY A 29 15.50 -19.80 -15.78
N ARG A 30 14.36 -19.34 -15.24
CA ARG A 30 13.91 -17.94 -15.30
C ARG A 30 14.03 -17.31 -13.92
N ARG A 31 14.71 -16.18 -13.82
CA ARG A 31 14.83 -15.45 -12.56
C ARG A 31 13.69 -14.46 -12.38
N ALA A 32 13.21 -14.33 -11.16
CA ALA A 32 12.21 -13.34 -10.79
C ALA A 32 12.77 -12.34 -9.76
N GLU A 33 12.24 -11.12 -9.78
CA GLU A 33 12.58 -10.07 -8.82
C GLU A 33 11.30 -9.44 -8.29
N VAL A 34 11.30 -9.08 -7.01
CA VAL A 34 10.15 -8.49 -6.32
C VAL A 34 10.22 -6.97 -6.40
N VAL A 35 9.09 -6.35 -6.77
CA VAL A 35 8.87 -4.90 -6.69
C VAL A 35 7.84 -4.64 -5.59
N ASN A 36 8.25 -3.98 -4.51
CA ASN A 36 7.38 -3.70 -3.38
C ASN A 36 6.27 -2.71 -3.75
N ALA A 37 5.03 -3.05 -3.40
CA ALA A 37 3.85 -2.18 -3.51
C ALA A 37 3.13 -2.01 -2.16
N ASP A 38 3.88 -2.01 -1.07
CA ASP A 38 3.42 -1.56 0.24
C ASP A 38 4.00 -0.18 0.55
N ALA A 39 3.12 0.82 0.71
CA ALA A 39 3.50 2.21 0.92
C ALA A 39 4.36 2.43 2.17
N MET A 40 4.17 1.62 3.22
CA MET A 40 4.90 1.81 4.47
C MET A 40 6.27 1.16 4.45
N GLN A 41 6.48 0.14 3.62
CA GLN A 41 7.79 -0.48 3.45
C GLN A 41 8.77 0.35 2.58
N LEU A 42 8.31 1.45 1.99
CA LEU A 42 9.18 2.41 1.31
C LEU A 42 10.12 3.13 2.28
N TYR A 43 9.73 3.23 3.57
CA TYR A 43 10.45 4.01 4.57
C TYR A 43 11.60 3.23 5.21
N ARG A 44 12.78 3.87 5.28
CA ARG A 44 13.97 3.33 5.96
C ARG A 44 13.73 3.20 7.45
N GLY A 45 14.10 2.03 7.99
CA GLY A 45 14.02 1.73 9.41
C GLY A 45 12.61 1.51 9.95
N MET A 46 11.59 1.49 9.09
CA MET A 46 10.23 1.05 9.44
C MET A 46 10.08 -0.43 9.06
N ASP A 47 10.60 -1.33 9.89
CA ASP A 47 10.77 -2.74 9.57
C ASP A 47 9.79 -3.63 10.36
N VAL A 48 9.84 -3.58 11.69
CA VAL A 48 9.01 -4.39 12.59
C VAL A 48 7.52 -4.07 12.37
N GLY A 49 7.16 -2.79 12.43
CA GLY A 49 5.77 -2.35 12.31
C GLY A 49 5.16 -2.53 10.92
N THR A 50 5.99 -2.69 9.88
CA THR A 50 5.53 -2.96 8.51
C THR A 50 5.64 -4.44 8.12
N ALA A 51 6.21 -5.27 8.99
CA ALA A 51 6.59 -6.66 8.69
C ALA A 51 7.42 -6.77 7.41
N LYS A 52 8.41 -5.87 7.24
CA LYS A 52 9.36 -5.90 6.14
C LYS A 52 10.29 -7.11 6.31
N LEU A 53 10.48 -7.87 5.24
CA LEU A 53 11.37 -9.02 5.26
C LEU A 53 12.83 -8.57 5.46
N SER A 54 13.54 -9.22 6.37
CA SER A 54 15.00 -9.08 6.49
C SER A 54 15.69 -9.59 5.23
N VAL A 55 16.97 -9.26 5.06
CA VAL A 55 17.75 -9.70 3.89
C VAL A 55 17.80 -11.23 3.80
N GLU A 56 17.90 -11.91 4.92
CA GLU A 56 17.92 -13.37 5.02
C GLU A 56 16.60 -13.98 4.63
N GLU A 57 15.48 -13.38 5.08
CA GLU A 57 14.13 -13.84 4.76
C GLU A 57 13.76 -13.69 3.28
N ARG A 58 14.46 -12.82 2.54
CA ARG A 58 14.26 -12.65 1.08
C ARG A 58 14.79 -13.82 0.25
N ARG A 59 15.44 -14.81 0.86
CA ARG A 59 15.94 -16.04 0.19
C ARG A 59 16.80 -15.77 -1.03
N GLY A 60 17.58 -14.68 -1.05
CA GLY A 60 18.40 -14.28 -2.20
C GLY A 60 17.64 -13.68 -3.40
N VAL A 61 16.31 -13.53 -3.31
CA VAL A 61 15.50 -12.88 -4.35
C VAL A 61 15.68 -11.36 -4.23
N PRO A 62 16.06 -10.66 -5.33
CA PRO A 62 16.17 -9.21 -5.32
C PRO A 62 14.81 -8.55 -5.03
N HIS A 63 14.83 -7.57 -4.12
CA HIS A 63 13.67 -6.77 -3.77
C HIS A 63 13.95 -5.30 -4.05
N HIS A 64 13.04 -4.66 -4.76
CA HIS A 64 13.13 -3.27 -5.17
C HIS A 64 12.09 -2.42 -4.44
N LEU A 65 12.36 -1.13 -4.30
CA LEU A 65 11.49 -0.15 -3.64
C LEU A 65 11.19 -0.50 -2.18
N LEU A 66 12.18 -1.04 -1.48
CA LEU A 66 12.25 -1.05 -0.03
C LEU A 66 13.25 0.02 0.39
N ASP A 67 13.02 0.70 1.51
CA ASP A 67 13.97 1.64 2.11
C ASP A 67 14.42 2.79 1.18
N VAL A 68 13.49 3.32 0.38
CA VAL A 68 13.77 4.39 -0.60
C VAL A 68 13.41 5.79 -0.11
N LEU A 69 12.61 5.90 0.97
CA LEU A 69 12.18 7.17 1.57
C LEU A 69 12.73 7.30 2.99
N ASP A 70 13.04 8.52 3.40
CA ASP A 70 13.26 8.84 4.80
C ASP A 70 11.92 9.10 5.51
N VAL A 71 11.88 8.89 6.83
CA VAL A 71 10.61 9.02 7.60
C VAL A 71 10.02 10.43 7.59
N THR A 72 10.79 11.42 7.19
CA THR A 72 10.36 12.82 6.98
C THR A 72 9.74 13.06 5.62
N ASP A 73 9.97 12.18 4.64
CA ASP A 73 9.49 12.35 3.29
C ASP A 73 7.98 12.07 3.19
N GLU A 74 7.31 12.74 2.28
CA GLU A 74 5.91 12.43 1.95
C GLU A 74 5.85 11.42 0.81
N ALA A 75 5.27 10.25 1.08
CA ALA A 75 5.05 9.25 0.05
C ALA A 75 4.03 9.73 -0.98
N SER A 76 4.42 9.75 -2.25
CA SER A 76 3.59 10.14 -3.38
C SER A 76 3.32 8.94 -4.29
N VAL A 77 2.04 8.65 -4.56
CA VAL A 77 1.65 7.59 -5.49
C VAL A 77 2.14 7.88 -6.91
N ALA A 78 2.17 9.15 -7.32
CA ALA A 78 2.64 9.55 -8.64
C ALA A 78 4.16 9.30 -8.82
N ALA A 79 4.95 9.65 -7.81
CA ALA A 79 6.40 9.37 -7.82
C ALA A 79 6.64 7.85 -7.80
N TYR A 80 5.97 7.14 -6.90
CA TYR A 80 6.05 5.69 -6.82
C TYR A 80 5.70 4.99 -8.14
N GLN A 81 4.63 5.43 -8.84
CA GLN A 81 4.26 4.89 -10.15
C GLN A 81 5.43 4.95 -11.14
N GLY A 82 6.07 6.11 -11.23
CA GLY A 82 7.21 6.30 -12.13
C GLY A 82 8.40 5.41 -11.78
N ASP A 83 8.71 5.33 -10.48
CA ASP A 83 9.83 4.51 -9.99
C ASP A 83 9.55 3.01 -10.18
N ALA A 84 8.35 2.54 -9.84
CA ALA A 84 7.97 1.15 -9.96
C ALA A 84 7.96 0.69 -11.43
N ARG A 85 7.43 1.51 -12.34
CA ARG A 85 7.42 1.21 -13.77
C ARG A 85 8.84 1.14 -14.34
N ARG A 86 9.72 2.07 -13.96
CA ARG A 86 11.14 2.05 -14.36
C ARG A 86 11.84 0.77 -13.91
N VAL A 87 11.64 0.37 -12.67
CA VAL A 87 12.20 -0.88 -12.12
C VAL A 87 11.64 -2.10 -12.84
N ILE A 88 10.32 -2.14 -13.09
CA ILE A 88 9.68 -3.24 -13.83
C ILE A 88 10.24 -3.34 -15.26
N ASP A 89 10.40 -2.20 -15.95
CA ASP A 89 10.97 -2.18 -17.30
C ASP A 89 12.39 -2.76 -17.30
N ASP A 90 13.25 -2.32 -16.38
CA ASP A 90 14.62 -2.85 -16.24
C ASP A 90 14.65 -4.37 -15.98
N ILE A 91 13.77 -4.86 -15.09
CA ILE A 91 13.67 -6.31 -14.82
C ILE A 91 13.29 -7.08 -16.08
N LEU A 92 12.28 -6.60 -16.80
CA LEU A 92 11.78 -7.25 -18.01
C LEU A 92 12.78 -7.18 -19.16
N ASP A 93 13.49 -6.06 -19.32
CA ASP A 93 14.53 -5.89 -20.36
C ASP A 93 15.72 -6.84 -20.14
N ARG A 94 15.98 -7.21 -18.88
CA ARG A 94 16.96 -8.27 -18.54
C ARG A 94 16.40 -9.68 -18.73
N GLY A 95 15.20 -9.85 -19.31
CA GLY A 95 14.55 -11.14 -19.54
C GLY A 95 14.05 -11.84 -18.28
N ARG A 96 13.90 -11.11 -17.16
CA ARG A 96 13.44 -11.63 -15.87
C ARG A 96 11.94 -11.43 -15.69
N VAL A 97 11.39 -12.04 -14.65
CA VAL A 97 9.98 -11.89 -14.25
C VAL A 97 9.87 -10.82 -13.18
N ALA A 98 8.98 -9.86 -13.37
CA ALA A 98 8.69 -8.84 -12.36
C ALA A 98 7.48 -9.27 -11.51
N LEU A 99 7.68 -9.39 -10.19
CA LEU A 99 6.66 -9.71 -9.20
C LEU A 99 6.30 -8.43 -8.44
N LEU A 100 5.19 -7.77 -8.79
CA LEU A 100 4.68 -6.61 -8.06
C LEU A 100 3.89 -7.10 -6.84
N VAL A 101 4.42 -6.89 -5.63
CA VAL A 101 3.88 -7.50 -4.41
C VAL A 101 3.42 -6.43 -3.43
N GLY A 102 2.14 -6.42 -3.08
CA GLY A 102 1.66 -5.49 -2.08
C GLY A 102 0.18 -5.53 -1.76
N GLY A 103 -0.16 -4.83 -0.68
CA GLY A 103 -1.52 -4.66 -0.19
C GLY A 103 -2.06 -3.24 -0.34
N SER A 104 -1.23 -2.27 -0.72
CA SER A 104 -1.64 -0.87 -0.91
C SER A 104 -2.35 -0.73 -2.26
N GLY A 105 -3.68 -0.88 -2.25
CA GLY A 105 -4.48 -1.01 -3.46
C GLY A 105 -4.25 0.09 -4.50
N LEU A 106 -4.14 1.37 -4.07
CA LEU A 106 -3.86 2.48 -4.98
C LEU A 106 -2.45 2.39 -5.58
N TYR A 107 -1.45 1.93 -4.81
CA TYR A 107 -0.08 1.75 -5.28
C TYR A 107 -0.01 0.65 -6.35
N VAL A 108 -0.62 -0.50 -6.09
CA VAL A 108 -0.72 -1.57 -7.10
C VAL A 108 -1.44 -1.07 -8.35
N SER A 109 -2.64 -0.47 -8.18
CA SER A 109 -3.43 0.03 -9.32
C SER A 109 -2.69 1.07 -10.14
N SER A 110 -1.91 1.96 -9.50
CA SER A 110 -1.14 2.99 -10.19
C SER A 110 -0.09 2.39 -11.13
N VAL A 111 0.48 1.26 -10.77
CA VAL A 111 1.51 0.59 -11.59
C VAL A 111 0.90 -0.17 -12.75
N ILE A 112 -0.13 -0.99 -12.49
CA ILE A 112 -0.69 -1.91 -13.49
C ILE A 112 -1.64 -1.23 -14.48
N HIS A 113 -2.21 -0.06 -14.11
CA HIS A 113 -3.12 0.69 -14.97
C HIS A 113 -2.54 2.04 -15.37
N ASP A 114 -2.92 2.56 -16.52
CA ASP A 114 -2.47 3.85 -17.04
C ASP A 114 -3.18 5.03 -16.35
N PHE A 115 -2.99 5.14 -15.03
CA PHE A 115 -3.49 6.27 -14.28
C PHE A 115 -2.59 7.50 -14.49
N ARG A 116 -3.25 8.63 -14.75
CA ARG A 116 -2.62 9.93 -14.77
C ARG A 116 -2.94 10.64 -13.46
N PHE A 117 -1.91 10.97 -12.71
CA PHE A 117 -2.07 11.70 -11.47
C PHE A 117 -1.85 13.20 -11.76
N PRO A 118 -2.89 14.04 -11.58
CA PRO A 118 -2.72 15.48 -11.66
C PRO A 118 -1.63 15.93 -10.68
N GLY A 119 -0.85 16.91 -11.09
CA GLY A 119 0.20 17.51 -10.26
C GLY A 119 -0.32 18.03 -8.91
N THR A 120 0.59 18.55 -8.12
CA THR A 120 0.28 19.24 -6.86
C THR A 120 0.86 20.64 -6.92
N ASP A 121 0.16 21.61 -6.30
CA ASP A 121 0.68 22.94 -6.08
C ASP A 121 0.70 23.24 -4.58
N ALA A 122 1.89 23.53 -4.05
CA ALA A 122 2.06 23.74 -2.61
C ALA A 122 1.29 24.95 -2.09
N ALA A 123 1.15 26.01 -2.89
CA ALA A 123 0.43 27.22 -2.48
C ALA A 123 -1.08 27.01 -2.49
N VAL A 124 -1.62 26.35 -3.52
CA VAL A 124 -3.03 25.97 -3.58
C VAL A 124 -3.37 25.02 -2.43
N ARG A 125 -2.54 24.01 -2.19
CA ARG A 125 -2.74 23.07 -1.10
C ARG A 125 -2.74 23.74 0.26
N ALA A 126 -1.72 24.57 0.56
CA ALA A 126 -1.62 25.27 1.85
C ALA A 126 -2.83 26.16 2.10
N ARG A 127 -3.31 26.88 1.07
CA ARG A 127 -4.52 27.70 1.16
C ARG A 127 -5.76 26.87 1.48
N LEU A 128 -5.97 25.75 0.76
CA LEU A 128 -7.11 24.85 1.00
C LEU A 128 -7.04 24.15 2.36
N GLU A 129 -5.85 23.84 2.85
CA GLU A 129 -5.66 23.30 4.21
C GLU A 129 -5.96 24.34 5.29
N ALA A 130 -5.60 25.62 5.07
CA ALA A 130 -5.98 26.71 5.96
C ALA A 130 -7.51 26.92 5.97
N GLU A 131 -8.14 26.93 4.80
CA GLU A 131 -9.61 26.98 4.69
C GLU A 131 -10.28 25.79 5.41
N LEU A 132 -9.69 24.56 5.29
CA LEU A 132 -10.18 23.39 6.02
C LEU A 132 -10.10 23.57 7.54
N ALA A 133 -9.01 24.15 8.03
CA ALA A 133 -8.82 24.39 9.46
C ALA A 133 -9.82 25.44 10.00
N GLU A 134 -10.13 26.47 9.22
CA GLU A 134 -11.03 27.55 9.58
C GLU A 134 -12.51 27.14 9.46
N LEU A 135 -12.90 26.56 8.33
CA LEU A 135 -14.31 26.33 7.96
C LEU A 135 -14.80 24.92 8.31
N GLY A 136 -13.87 24.00 8.53
CA GLY A 136 -14.16 22.59 8.73
C GLY A 136 -14.49 21.81 7.46
N PRO A 137 -14.50 20.48 7.52
CA PRO A 137 -14.66 19.62 6.34
C PRO A 137 -16.05 19.72 5.70
N GLY A 138 -17.10 20.00 6.49
CA GLY A 138 -18.47 20.06 5.98
C GLY A 138 -18.70 21.17 4.96
N LEU A 139 -18.17 22.37 5.21
CA LEU A 139 -18.30 23.50 4.26
C LEU A 139 -17.47 23.29 3.00
N LEU A 140 -16.23 22.77 3.12
CA LEU A 140 -15.44 22.43 1.97
C LEU A 140 -16.06 21.30 1.14
N HIS A 141 -16.69 20.32 1.78
CA HIS A 141 -17.42 19.26 1.08
C HIS A 141 -18.65 19.81 0.35
N ALA A 142 -19.37 20.78 0.92
CA ALA A 142 -20.48 21.47 0.25
C ALA A 142 -19.99 22.24 -0.98
N ARG A 143 -18.82 22.92 -0.89
CA ARG A 143 -18.16 23.55 -2.05
C ARG A 143 -17.78 22.54 -3.12
N LEU A 144 -17.17 21.42 -2.74
CA LEU A 144 -16.84 20.34 -3.69
C LEU A 144 -18.11 19.84 -4.39
N ARG A 145 -19.20 19.62 -3.65
CA ARG A 145 -20.48 19.17 -4.21
C ARG A 145 -21.10 20.16 -5.20
N ALA A 146 -20.91 21.46 -4.99
CA ALA A 146 -21.39 22.49 -5.89
C ALA A 146 -20.62 22.50 -7.23
N ILE A 147 -19.35 22.08 -7.23
CA ILE A 147 -18.48 22.03 -8.42
C ILE A 147 -18.57 20.65 -9.10
N ASP A 148 -18.50 19.57 -8.31
CA ASP A 148 -18.51 18.18 -8.78
C ASP A 148 -19.27 17.30 -7.78
N ALA A 149 -20.57 17.15 -8.03
CA ALA A 149 -21.46 16.37 -7.18
C ALA A 149 -21.09 14.86 -7.14
N GLU A 150 -20.57 14.33 -8.25
CA GLU A 150 -20.17 12.90 -8.32
C GLU A 150 -18.92 12.63 -7.50
N THR A 151 -17.90 13.49 -7.60
CA THR A 151 -16.70 13.38 -6.74
C THR A 151 -17.06 13.58 -5.27
N ALA A 152 -17.93 14.54 -4.96
CA ALA A 152 -18.38 14.74 -3.58
C ALA A 152 -19.13 13.52 -3.02
N ALA A 153 -19.96 12.85 -3.82
CA ALA A 153 -20.64 11.62 -3.41
C ALA A 153 -19.68 10.46 -3.13
N ALA A 154 -18.49 10.43 -3.78
CA ALA A 154 -17.47 9.41 -3.59
C ALA A 154 -16.48 9.72 -2.45
N VAL A 155 -16.50 10.95 -1.92
CA VAL A 155 -15.62 11.41 -0.84
C VAL A 155 -16.41 11.54 0.45
N ASP A 156 -15.91 10.88 1.52
CA ASP A 156 -16.49 11.04 2.86
C ASP A 156 -16.40 12.51 3.30
N ALA A 157 -17.55 13.09 3.69
CA ALA A 157 -17.67 14.48 4.10
C ALA A 157 -16.83 14.84 5.34
N ALA A 158 -16.41 13.86 6.14
CA ALA A 158 -15.51 14.04 7.27
C ALA A 158 -14.01 13.95 6.85
N ASN A 159 -13.71 13.51 5.63
CA ASN A 159 -12.34 13.32 5.16
C ASN A 159 -11.76 14.60 4.53
N GLY A 160 -11.36 15.56 5.36
CA GLY A 160 -10.81 16.85 4.92
C GLY A 160 -9.65 16.73 3.95
N ARG A 161 -8.73 15.76 4.13
CA ARG A 161 -7.60 15.56 3.22
C ARG A 161 -8.04 15.18 1.81
N ARG A 162 -9.05 14.30 1.67
CA ARG A 162 -9.59 13.95 0.35
C ARG A 162 -10.36 15.08 -0.28
N ILE A 163 -11.07 15.87 0.51
CA ILE A 163 -11.79 17.05 0.04
C ILE A 163 -10.80 18.09 -0.49
N VAL A 164 -9.77 18.42 0.30
CA VAL A 164 -8.69 19.35 -0.12
C VAL A 164 -8.04 18.87 -1.41
N ARG A 165 -7.69 17.57 -1.50
CA ARG A 165 -7.08 17.02 -2.72
C ARG A 165 -8.02 17.12 -3.93
N ALA A 166 -9.30 16.84 -3.78
CA ALA A 166 -10.25 16.95 -4.87
C ALA A 166 -10.39 18.41 -5.37
N LEU A 167 -10.49 19.37 -4.44
CA LEU A 167 -10.55 20.79 -4.78
C LEU A 167 -9.26 21.28 -5.43
N GLU A 168 -8.09 20.87 -4.92
CA GLU A 168 -6.77 21.18 -5.52
C GLU A 168 -6.70 20.69 -6.97
N VAL A 169 -7.07 19.43 -7.22
CA VAL A 169 -7.05 18.85 -8.58
C VAL A 169 -7.96 19.61 -9.52
N ILE A 170 -9.18 19.92 -9.10
CA ILE A 170 -10.12 20.69 -9.92
C ILE A 170 -9.57 22.08 -10.22
N GLU A 171 -8.96 22.74 -9.24
CA GLU A 171 -8.41 24.09 -9.43
C GLU A 171 -7.21 24.09 -10.38
N LEU A 172 -6.35 23.06 -10.31
CA LEU A 172 -5.17 22.94 -11.18
C LEU A 172 -5.50 22.53 -12.61
N THR A 173 -6.50 21.68 -12.78
CA THR A 173 -6.84 21.15 -14.10
C THR A 173 -7.98 21.87 -14.80
N GLY A 174 -8.81 22.58 -14.03
CA GLY A 174 -10.07 23.14 -14.52
C GLY A 174 -11.14 22.10 -14.85
N GLU A 175 -10.87 20.81 -14.59
CA GLU A 175 -11.74 19.70 -14.97
C GLU A 175 -12.38 19.06 -13.73
N PRO A 176 -13.72 19.14 -13.55
CA PRO A 176 -14.45 18.25 -12.68
C PRO A 176 -14.14 16.79 -13.05
N LYS A 177 -14.21 15.87 -12.12
CA LYS A 177 -13.86 14.43 -12.30
C LYS A 177 -12.38 14.09 -12.43
N ALA A 178 -11.46 15.03 -12.67
CA ALA A 178 -10.02 14.77 -12.71
C ALA A 178 -9.47 14.20 -11.37
N ALA A 179 -10.19 14.41 -10.27
CA ALA A 179 -9.85 13.86 -8.96
C ALA A 179 -10.27 12.39 -8.75
N ARG A 180 -10.97 11.78 -9.73
CA ARG A 180 -11.46 10.40 -9.66
C ARG A 180 -10.57 9.45 -10.44
N LEU A 181 -10.49 8.20 -9.96
CA LEU A 181 -9.90 7.13 -10.76
C LEU A 181 -10.90 6.71 -11.85
N PRO A 182 -10.42 6.32 -13.04
CA PRO A 182 -11.28 5.81 -14.10
C PRO A 182 -12.10 4.60 -13.63
N ASP A 183 -13.36 4.52 -14.06
CA ASP A 183 -14.22 3.37 -13.77
C ASP A 183 -13.76 2.12 -14.54
N GLU A 184 -13.24 2.30 -15.74
CA GLU A 184 -12.64 1.25 -16.59
C GLU A 184 -11.17 1.58 -16.83
N PRO A 185 -10.27 1.11 -15.94
CA PRO A 185 -8.86 1.42 -16.06
C PRO A 185 -8.21 0.65 -17.22
N VAL A 186 -7.45 1.36 -18.03
CA VAL A 186 -6.67 0.76 -19.12
C VAL A 186 -5.39 0.16 -18.54
N PRO A 187 -5.02 -1.09 -18.89
CA PRO A 187 -3.74 -1.66 -18.49
C PRO A 187 -2.56 -0.86 -19.05
N TRP A 188 -1.58 -0.56 -18.20
CA TRP A 188 -0.31 0.05 -18.64
C TRP A 188 0.49 -0.90 -19.56
N ARG A 189 0.49 -2.19 -19.21
CA ARG A 189 1.06 -3.29 -20.01
C ARG A 189 0.36 -4.61 -19.71
N PRO A 190 0.56 -5.66 -20.53
CA PRO A 190 0.08 -6.98 -20.21
C PRO A 190 0.61 -7.46 -18.85
N HIS A 191 -0.28 -7.88 -17.98
CA HIS A 191 0.05 -8.37 -16.65
C HIS A 191 -0.95 -9.44 -16.22
N ARG A 192 -0.59 -10.16 -15.16
CA ARG A 192 -1.49 -11.10 -14.46
C ARG A 192 -1.67 -10.66 -13.05
N ILE A 193 -2.82 -10.95 -12.48
CA ILE A 193 -3.13 -10.63 -11.08
C ILE A 193 -3.43 -11.92 -10.34
N VAL A 194 -2.65 -12.19 -9.30
CA VAL A 194 -2.91 -13.27 -8.34
C VAL A 194 -3.41 -12.62 -7.05
N HIS A 195 -4.65 -12.90 -6.69
CA HIS A 195 -5.28 -12.36 -5.51
C HIS A 195 -5.33 -13.40 -4.39
N LEU A 196 -4.43 -13.25 -3.40
CA LEU A 196 -4.42 -14.11 -2.22
C LEU A 196 -5.55 -13.74 -1.28
N ARG A 197 -6.41 -14.72 -1.00
CA ARG A 197 -7.52 -14.63 -0.06
C ARG A 197 -7.29 -15.53 1.14
N SER A 198 -7.96 -15.23 2.21
CA SER A 198 -7.99 -16.06 3.41
C SER A 198 -9.38 -15.98 4.04
N ASP A 199 -9.76 -17.00 4.74
CA ASP A 199 -10.95 -16.95 5.59
C ASP A 199 -10.86 -15.77 6.55
N ARG A 200 -12.00 -15.10 6.74
CA ARG A 200 -12.04 -13.86 7.52
C ARG A 200 -11.66 -14.06 8.98
N ALA A 201 -12.15 -15.14 9.60
CA ALA A 201 -11.91 -15.39 11.02
C ALA A 201 -10.43 -15.69 11.26
N GLN A 202 -9.85 -16.59 10.43
CA GLN A 202 -8.43 -16.92 10.48
C GLN A 202 -7.54 -15.69 10.20
N LEU A 203 -7.94 -14.83 9.27
CA LEU A 203 -7.19 -13.62 8.97
C LEU A 203 -7.19 -12.68 10.18
N VAL A 204 -8.34 -12.43 10.81
CA VAL A 204 -8.46 -11.58 12.00
C VAL A 204 -7.57 -12.11 13.13
N GLU A 205 -7.63 -13.38 13.43
CA GLU A 205 -6.81 -14.01 14.47
C GLU A 205 -5.30 -13.81 14.20
N ARG A 206 -4.87 -14.07 12.96
CA ARG A 206 -3.46 -13.84 12.57
C ARG A 206 -3.04 -12.40 12.66
N LEU A 207 -3.92 -11.46 12.30
CA LEU A 207 -3.62 -10.02 12.37
C LEU A 207 -3.51 -9.54 13.81
N ASP A 208 -4.40 -10.00 14.69
CA ASP A 208 -4.37 -9.65 16.11
C ASP A 208 -3.12 -10.20 16.79
N ALA A 209 -2.78 -11.47 16.54
CA ALA A 209 -1.56 -12.08 17.04
C ALA A 209 -0.30 -11.38 16.50
N ARG A 210 -0.28 -11.00 15.22
CA ARG A 210 0.85 -10.27 14.62
C ARG A 210 1.01 -8.87 15.23
N ALA A 211 -0.08 -8.13 15.43
CA ALA A 211 -0.02 -6.82 16.05
C ALA A 211 0.58 -6.89 17.45
N ALA A 212 0.17 -7.86 18.28
CA ALA A 212 0.75 -8.06 19.60
C ALA A 212 2.27 -8.38 19.50
N ARG A 213 2.65 -9.36 18.66
CA ARG A 213 4.06 -9.70 18.46
C ARG A 213 4.92 -8.53 18.01
N MET A 214 4.46 -7.64 17.15
CA MET A 214 5.23 -6.46 16.74
C MET A 214 5.69 -5.61 17.93
N PHE A 215 4.84 -5.46 18.94
CA PHE A 215 5.21 -4.76 20.17
C PHE A 215 6.21 -5.55 21.02
N ASP A 216 6.11 -6.87 21.04
CA ASP A 216 7.02 -7.75 21.76
C ASP A 216 8.38 -7.86 21.03
N ASP A 217 8.36 -7.86 19.69
CA ASP A 217 9.53 -7.98 18.82
C ASP A 217 10.30 -6.64 18.66
N GLY A 218 9.93 -5.58 19.38
CA GLY A 218 10.72 -4.36 19.47
C GLY A 218 10.22 -3.16 18.68
N LEU A 219 8.93 -3.09 18.32
CA LEU A 219 8.35 -1.92 17.66
C LEU A 219 8.61 -0.61 18.42
N ILE A 220 8.53 -0.63 19.75
CA ILE A 220 8.79 0.56 20.58
C ILE A 220 10.23 1.04 20.43
N ASP A 221 11.19 0.12 20.43
CA ASP A 221 12.60 0.47 20.28
C ASP A 221 12.91 0.92 18.85
N GLU A 222 12.24 0.36 17.85
CA GLU A 222 12.29 0.84 16.47
C GLU A 222 11.83 2.30 16.41
N VAL A 223 10.66 2.62 16.97
CA VAL A 223 10.13 3.98 16.97
C VAL A 223 11.02 4.95 17.74
N ARG A 224 11.58 4.53 18.89
CA ARG A 224 12.56 5.35 19.65
C ARG A 224 13.78 5.71 18.79
N ARG A 225 14.26 4.81 17.94
CA ARG A 225 15.36 5.09 16.99
C ARG A 225 14.95 6.05 15.88
N LEU A 226 13.68 6.06 15.49
CA LEU A 226 13.16 6.92 14.43
C LEU A 226 12.80 8.34 14.90
N ILE A 227 12.57 8.56 16.21
CA ILE A 227 12.28 9.90 16.76
C ILE A 227 13.39 10.91 16.44
N PRO A 228 14.69 10.65 16.75
CA PRO A 228 15.75 11.61 16.42
C PRO A 228 15.98 11.78 14.91
N ILE A 229 15.49 10.85 14.08
CA ILE A 229 15.54 10.93 12.61
C ILE A 229 14.38 11.76 12.06
N GLY A 230 13.36 12.07 12.89
CA GLY A 230 12.27 12.98 12.55
C GLY A 230 10.95 12.32 12.16
N ILE A 231 10.66 11.08 12.57
CA ILE A 231 9.37 10.42 12.28
C ILE A 231 8.17 11.25 12.72
N GLU A 232 8.29 12.01 13.81
CA GLU A 232 7.22 12.85 14.34
C GLU A 232 6.88 14.03 13.41
N ALA A 233 7.84 14.51 12.62
CA ALA A 233 7.63 15.53 11.61
C ALA A 233 7.06 14.95 10.29
N GLY A 234 7.28 13.66 10.05
CA GLY A 234 6.82 12.99 8.83
C GLY A 234 5.30 12.96 8.69
N VAL A 235 4.77 13.48 7.61
CA VAL A 235 3.31 13.58 7.37
C VAL A 235 2.67 12.21 7.25
N THR A 236 3.34 11.25 6.63
CA THR A 236 2.83 9.91 6.33
C THR A 236 3.32 8.89 7.35
N ALA A 237 4.63 8.81 7.61
CA ALA A 237 5.26 7.80 8.45
C ALA A 237 4.69 7.76 9.88
N ARG A 238 4.56 8.93 10.54
CA ARG A 238 4.02 9.03 11.90
C ARG A 238 2.59 8.49 12.07
N ARG A 239 1.83 8.38 10.97
CA ARG A 239 0.43 7.91 10.95
C ARG A 239 0.29 6.45 10.57
N ALA A 240 1.39 5.77 10.28
CA ALA A 240 1.37 4.36 9.98
C ALA A 240 0.82 3.57 11.17
N ILE A 241 -0.02 2.58 10.88
CA ILE A 241 -0.61 1.72 11.92
C ILE A 241 0.52 1.00 12.66
N GLY A 242 0.45 1.01 13.97
CA GLY A 242 1.50 0.54 14.87
C GLY A 242 2.44 1.67 15.30
N TYR A 243 2.92 2.50 14.37
CA TYR A 243 3.85 3.61 14.68
C TYR A 243 3.16 4.75 15.43
N ALA A 244 1.96 5.14 15.02
CA ALA A 244 1.18 6.14 15.73
C ALA A 244 0.88 5.71 17.17
N GLN A 245 0.53 4.43 17.38
CA GLN A 245 0.23 3.86 18.68
C GLN A 245 1.51 3.72 19.54
N ALA A 246 2.61 3.32 18.93
CA ALA A 246 3.90 3.26 19.61
C ALA A 246 4.39 4.66 20.05
N LEU A 247 4.20 5.69 19.22
CA LEU A 247 4.47 7.08 19.61
C LEU A 247 3.58 7.52 20.78
N ALA A 248 2.30 7.16 20.79
CA ALA A 248 1.39 7.47 21.90
C ALA A 248 1.84 6.79 23.20
N GLU A 249 2.27 5.53 23.15
CA GLU A 249 2.81 4.82 24.31
C GLU A 249 4.10 5.48 24.83
N ILE A 250 5.03 5.83 23.93
CA ILE A 250 6.30 6.48 24.30
C ILE A 250 6.07 7.82 25.00
N ARG A 251 5.04 8.58 24.57
CA ARG A 251 4.67 9.87 25.15
C ARG A 251 3.87 9.75 26.46
N GLY A 252 3.38 8.54 26.78
CA GLY A 252 2.50 8.32 27.92
C GLY A 252 1.02 8.68 27.66
N ASP A 253 0.64 8.91 26.40
CA ASP A 253 -0.73 9.21 25.98
C ASP A 253 -1.60 7.93 25.94
N ALA A 254 -0.97 6.75 25.89
CA ALA A 254 -1.63 5.45 25.93
C ALA A 254 -0.77 4.42 26.68
N THR A 255 -1.43 3.46 27.31
CA THR A 255 -0.77 2.27 27.85
C THR A 255 -0.40 1.28 26.73
N ARG A 256 0.52 0.35 27.02
CA ARG A 256 0.85 -0.75 26.10
C ARG A 256 -0.39 -1.52 25.64
N VAL A 257 -1.29 -1.82 26.58
CA VAL A 257 -2.51 -2.58 26.30
C VAL A 257 -3.44 -1.82 25.33
N GLU A 258 -3.60 -0.52 25.53
CA GLU A 258 -4.39 0.34 24.64
C GLU A 258 -3.75 0.46 23.26
N ALA A 259 -2.44 0.69 23.20
CA ALA A 259 -1.70 0.80 21.94
C ALA A 259 -1.81 -0.48 21.09
N VAL A 260 -1.67 -1.66 21.70
CA VAL A 260 -1.85 -2.96 21.03
C VAL A 260 -3.30 -3.12 20.55
N ALA A 261 -4.28 -2.87 21.41
CA ALA A 261 -5.70 -3.04 21.07
C ALA A 261 -6.12 -2.12 19.92
N GLU A 262 -5.67 -0.87 19.92
CA GLU A 262 -5.94 0.08 18.83
C GLU A 262 -5.25 -0.35 17.53
N THR A 263 -3.99 -0.81 17.60
CA THR A 263 -3.26 -1.34 16.43
C THR A 263 -4.01 -2.52 15.82
N GLN A 264 -4.50 -3.45 16.61
CA GLN A 264 -5.31 -4.58 16.16
C GLN A 264 -6.58 -4.10 15.46
N GLN A 265 -7.33 -3.19 16.06
CA GLN A 265 -8.56 -2.64 15.50
C GLN A 265 -8.33 -1.94 14.15
N LEU A 266 -7.32 -1.09 14.07
CA LEU A 266 -6.97 -0.36 12.85
C LEU A 266 -6.48 -1.30 11.76
N THR A 267 -5.69 -2.33 12.12
CA THR A 267 -5.20 -3.34 11.17
C THR A 267 -6.36 -4.16 10.58
N ARG A 268 -7.33 -4.59 11.38
CA ARG A 268 -8.56 -5.26 10.89
C ARG A 268 -9.36 -4.36 9.95
N THR A 269 -9.47 -3.09 10.29
CA THR A 269 -10.17 -2.10 9.45
C THR A 269 -9.45 -1.87 8.13
N TYR A 270 -8.11 -1.81 8.17
CA TYR A 270 -7.28 -1.69 6.97
C TYR A 270 -7.38 -2.92 6.08
N ALA A 271 -7.27 -4.12 6.63
CA ALA A 271 -7.43 -5.38 5.89
C ALA A 271 -8.79 -5.47 5.20
N ARG A 272 -9.88 -5.09 5.88
CA ARG A 272 -11.22 -5.04 5.27
C ARG A 272 -11.29 -4.09 4.07
N ARG A 273 -10.65 -2.90 4.17
CA ARG A 273 -10.55 -1.96 3.04
C ARG A 273 -9.76 -2.53 1.87
N GLN A 274 -8.68 -3.26 2.14
CA GLN A 274 -7.89 -3.93 1.10
C GLN A 274 -8.71 -5.01 0.39
N VAL A 275 -9.43 -5.85 1.12
CA VAL A 275 -10.35 -6.85 0.53
C VAL A 275 -11.39 -6.17 -0.36
N GLY A 276 -12.00 -5.06 0.10
CA GLY A 276 -12.94 -4.28 -0.71
C GLY A 276 -12.32 -3.70 -1.96
N TRP A 277 -11.06 -3.25 -1.88
CA TRP A 277 -10.34 -2.71 -3.03
C TRP A 277 -10.09 -3.78 -4.10
N PHE A 278 -9.54 -4.93 -3.74
CA PHE A 278 -9.13 -5.96 -4.70
C PHE A 278 -10.29 -6.72 -5.34
N ARG A 279 -11.52 -6.63 -4.82
CA ARG A 279 -12.73 -7.16 -5.47
C ARG A 279 -13.02 -6.54 -6.85
N ARG A 280 -12.45 -5.38 -7.17
CA ARG A 280 -12.61 -4.73 -8.47
C ARG A 280 -11.77 -5.36 -9.59
N TYR A 281 -10.76 -6.18 -9.24
CA TYR A 281 -9.95 -6.91 -10.20
C TYR A 281 -10.66 -8.21 -10.61
N ARG A 282 -11.61 -8.10 -11.56
CA ARG A 282 -12.47 -9.22 -11.97
C ARG A 282 -11.70 -10.34 -12.66
N ASP A 283 -10.57 -10.02 -13.29
CA ASP A 283 -9.72 -10.97 -14.03
C ASP A 283 -8.59 -11.55 -13.15
N ALA A 284 -8.59 -11.24 -11.86
CA ALA A 284 -7.61 -11.80 -10.93
C ALA A 284 -7.89 -13.28 -10.67
N VAL A 285 -6.83 -14.08 -10.71
CA VAL A 285 -6.90 -15.47 -10.24
C VAL A 285 -6.90 -15.45 -8.71
N GLU A 286 -7.98 -15.96 -8.14
CA GLU A 286 -8.11 -16.06 -6.69
C GLU A 286 -7.41 -17.33 -6.17
N VAL A 287 -6.57 -17.16 -5.15
CA VAL A 287 -5.85 -18.25 -4.48
C VAL A 287 -6.22 -18.25 -3.00
N ASP A 288 -6.69 -19.36 -2.49
CA ASP A 288 -6.84 -19.53 -1.06
C ASP A 288 -5.47 -19.68 -0.41
N ALA A 289 -5.07 -18.66 0.36
CA ALA A 289 -3.77 -18.62 1.00
C ALA A 289 -3.60 -19.67 2.12
N SER A 290 -4.71 -20.20 2.64
CA SER A 290 -4.71 -21.23 3.67
C SER A 290 -4.70 -22.66 3.11
N ASP A 291 -4.99 -22.82 1.81
CA ASP A 291 -4.96 -24.12 1.14
C ASP A 291 -3.64 -24.34 0.39
N PRO A 292 -2.78 -25.26 0.86
CA PRO A 292 -1.53 -25.57 0.16
C PRO A 292 -1.73 -26.06 -1.28
N GLY A 293 -2.84 -26.79 -1.56
CA GLY A 293 -3.17 -27.26 -2.90
C GLY A 293 -3.49 -26.14 -3.86
N SER A 294 -4.27 -25.15 -3.42
CA SER A 294 -4.58 -23.94 -4.18
C SER A 294 -3.30 -23.15 -4.49
N ARG A 295 -2.41 -22.97 -3.50
CA ARG A 295 -1.11 -22.32 -3.69
C ARG A 295 -0.23 -23.06 -4.69
N ALA A 296 -0.02 -24.35 -4.49
CA ALA A 296 0.83 -25.18 -5.37
C ALA A 296 0.31 -25.22 -6.81
N GLY A 297 -1.01 -25.35 -6.99
CA GLY A 297 -1.64 -25.33 -8.30
C GLY A 297 -1.44 -24.00 -9.05
N GLU A 298 -1.48 -22.87 -8.33
CA GLU A 298 -1.25 -21.56 -8.94
C GLU A 298 0.23 -21.32 -9.25
N LEU A 299 1.15 -21.72 -8.37
CA LEU A 299 2.58 -21.67 -8.65
C LEU A 299 2.92 -22.42 -9.95
N ALA A 300 2.39 -23.63 -10.13
CA ALA A 300 2.57 -24.43 -11.33
C ALA A 300 1.99 -23.72 -12.58
N ARG A 301 0.79 -23.14 -12.47
CA ARG A 301 0.16 -22.39 -13.59
C ARG A 301 0.98 -21.20 -14.02
N GLN A 302 1.47 -20.38 -13.05
CA GLN A 302 2.23 -19.17 -13.37
C GLN A 302 3.58 -19.49 -14.03
N THR A 303 4.21 -20.60 -13.67
CA THR A 303 5.49 -21.01 -14.25
C THR A 303 5.38 -21.74 -15.59
N ALA A 304 4.22 -22.36 -15.88
CA ALA A 304 3.98 -23.09 -17.14
C ALA A 304 3.65 -22.18 -18.33
N ILE A 305 3.43 -20.89 -18.12
CA ILE A 305 3.02 -19.99 -19.20
C ILE A 305 4.22 -19.13 -19.64
N ASP A 306 4.63 -19.30 -20.88
CA ASP A 306 5.68 -18.53 -21.57
C ASP A 306 5.28 -17.08 -21.84
#